data_5189a13324a8bba3f94c6de861fb29b9
#
_entry.id   5189a13324a8bba3f94c6de861fb29b9
#
_cell.length_a   1.000
_cell.length_b   1.000
_cell.length_c   1.000
_cell.angle_alpha   90.00
_cell.angle_beta   90.00
_cell.angle_gamma   90.00
#
_symmetry.space_group_name_H-M   'P 1'
#
loop_
_entity.id
_entity.type
_entity.pdbx_description
1 polymer ?
#
loop_
_entity_poly.entity_id
_entity_poly.type
_entity_poly.pdbx_seq_one_letter_code
_entity_poly.pdbx_strand_id
1 'polypeptide(L)'
;MKGAGRINPSVREFLSTELKIRVEVPALEVFPTGKIQGGVESDGSDLLGSLIHLADTDPNVILGPDSIGTLSFTSGSTGIPKGVRGRHFSLTHFFPWMGERFGLGPDAKFTMLSGIAHDPIQRDSQYKLYSRCPVDE
;
A
#
# COMPACT_ATOMS: atom_id res chain seq x y z
N MET A 1 -9.83 -14.62 -6.88
CA MET A 1 -8.43 -15.06 -6.84
C MET A 1 -8.26 -15.89 -5.59
N LYS A 2 -7.92 -17.16 -5.70
CA LYS A 2 -7.53 -17.95 -4.54
C LYS A 2 -6.25 -17.34 -3.99
N GLY A 3 -6.23 -17.13 -2.69
CA GLY A 3 -5.25 -16.37 -1.97
C GLY A 3 -3.81 -16.68 -2.31
N ALA A 4 -2.97 -15.71 -2.03
CA ALA A 4 -1.54 -15.76 -2.24
C ALA A 4 -0.96 -17.12 -1.85
N GLY A 5 -0.27 -17.74 -2.79
CA GLY A 5 0.46 -18.97 -2.51
C GLY A 5 1.37 -18.79 -1.30
N ARG A 6 1.72 -19.87 -0.65
CA ARG A 6 2.64 -19.86 0.49
C ARG A 6 3.89 -19.06 0.13
N ILE A 7 4.28 -18.16 1.01
CA ILE A 7 5.55 -17.44 0.89
C ILE A 7 6.68 -18.48 0.75
N ASN A 8 7.58 -18.23 -0.19
CA ASN A 8 8.74 -19.10 -0.38
C ASN A 8 9.50 -19.26 0.96
N PRO A 9 9.87 -20.48 1.36
CA PRO A 9 10.53 -20.73 2.65
C PRO A 9 11.76 -19.84 2.88
N SER A 10 12.60 -19.63 1.87
CA SER A 10 13.78 -18.76 2.00
C SER A 10 13.42 -17.29 2.23
N VAL A 11 12.33 -16.81 1.65
CA VAL A 11 11.80 -15.46 1.93
C VAL A 11 11.27 -15.40 3.35
N ARG A 12 10.54 -16.41 3.81
CA ARG A 12 10.04 -16.46 5.20
C ARG A 12 11.19 -16.48 6.21
N GLU A 13 12.23 -17.26 5.96
CA GLU A 13 13.43 -17.29 6.79
C GLU A 13 14.09 -15.91 6.85
N PHE A 14 14.32 -15.28 5.70
CA PHE A 14 14.85 -13.91 5.66
C PHE A 14 13.99 -12.91 6.44
N LEU A 15 12.68 -12.97 6.26
CA LEU A 15 11.76 -12.08 6.97
C LEU A 15 11.82 -12.27 8.49
N SER A 16 12.02 -13.51 8.96
CA SER A 16 12.08 -13.82 10.39
C SER A 16 13.43 -13.48 11.03
N THR A 17 14.54 -13.61 10.27
CA THR A 17 15.91 -13.43 10.80
C THR A 17 16.40 -11.99 10.65
N GLU A 18 16.14 -11.34 9.52
CA GLU A 18 16.70 -10.03 9.18
C GLU A 18 15.74 -8.86 9.43
N LEU A 19 14.44 -9.13 9.41
CA LEU A 19 13.43 -8.09 9.62
C LEU A 19 12.69 -8.31 10.94
N LYS A 20 12.56 -7.24 11.73
CA LYS A 20 11.75 -7.24 12.95
C LYS A 20 10.26 -7.10 12.59
N ILE A 21 9.67 -8.19 12.11
CA ILE A 21 8.23 -8.22 11.82
C ILE A 21 7.47 -8.14 13.15
N ARG A 22 6.54 -7.18 13.25
CA ARG A 22 5.72 -7.00 14.45
C ARG A 22 4.45 -7.81 14.41
N VAL A 23 3.86 -7.93 13.23
CA VAL A 23 2.60 -8.63 13.00
C VAL A 23 2.67 -9.35 11.67
N GLU A 24 2.26 -10.60 11.64
CA GLU A 24 2.01 -11.35 10.41
C GLU A 24 0.49 -11.55 10.29
N VAL A 25 -0.10 -11.04 9.23
CA VAL A 25 -1.51 -11.27 8.95
C VAL A 25 -1.65 -12.54 8.12
N PRO A 26 -2.42 -13.52 8.57
CA PRO A 26 -2.66 -14.74 7.78
C PRO A 26 -3.31 -14.43 6.44
N ALA A 27 -3.25 -15.39 5.51
CA ALA A 27 -3.71 -15.21 4.14
C ALA A 27 -5.14 -14.65 4.07
N LEU A 28 -5.31 -13.61 3.26
CA LEU A 28 -6.58 -12.96 3.00
C LEU A 28 -7.10 -13.34 1.61
N GLU A 29 -8.41 -13.46 1.50
CA GLU A 29 -9.10 -13.61 0.23
C GLU A 29 -9.97 -12.38 -0.02
N VAL A 30 -9.81 -11.76 -1.18
CA VAL A 30 -10.61 -10.61 -1.60
C VAL A 30 -11.59 -11.08 -2.67
N PHE A 31 -12.88 -10.97 -2.37
CA PHE A 31 -13.94 -11.34 -3.29
C PHE A 31 -14.22 -10.22 -4.31
N PRO A 32 -14.80 -10.54 -5.49
CA PRO A 32 -15.19 -9.53 -6.48
C PRO A 32 -16.14 -8.46 -5.94
N THR A 33 -16.88 -8.77 -4.87
CA THR A 33 -17.76 -7.84 -4.16
C THR A 33 -17.01 -6.82 -3.29
N GLY A 34 -15.68 -6.93 -3.19
CA GLY A 34 -14.87 -6.14 -2.28
C GLY A 34 -14.82 -6.68 -0.84
N LYS A 35 -15.59 -7.74 -0.54
CA LYS A 35 -15.51 -8.37 0.78
C LYS A 35 -14.15 -9.02 0.98
N ILE A 36 -13.56 -8.80 2.14
CA ILE A 36 -12.32 -9.45 2.58
C ILE A 36 -12.68 -10.55 3.57
N GLN A 37 -12.07 -11.71 3.41
CA GLN A 37 -12.21 -12.86 4.32
C GLN A 37 -10.83 -13.49 4.52
N GLY A 38 -10.64 -14.15 5.65
CA GLY A 38 -9.37 -14.74 6.05
C GLY A 38 -8.79 -14.02 7.26
N GLY A 39 -7.49 -14.13 7.48
CA GLY A 39 -6.87 -13.62 8.69
C GLY A 39 -7.07 -14.53 9.90
N VAL A 40 -7.46 -15.78 9.66
CA VAL A 40 -7.65 -16.78 10.72
C VAL A 40 -6.30 -17.46 11.00
N GLU A 41 -5.89 -17.38 12.26
CA GLU A 41 -4.67 -18.00 12.77
C GLU A 41 -4.78 -19.53 12.81
N SER A 42 -3.67 -20.22 12.99
CA SER A 42 -3.63 -21.69 13.08
C SER A 42 -4.39 -22.26 14.28
N ASP A 43 -4.59 -21.46 15.31
CA ASP A 43 -5.40 -21.78 16.50
C ASP A 43 -6.90 -21.50 16.31
N GLY A 44 -7.30 -20.98 15.15
CA GLY A 44 -8.67 -20.62 14.82
C GLY A 44 -9.10 -19.23 15.24
N SER A 45 -8.20 -18.42 15.83
CA SER A 45 -8.50 -17.03 16.18
C SER A 45 -8.64 -16.16 14.94
N ASP A 46 -9.62 -15.25 14.93
CA ASP A 46 -9.85 -14.29 13.85
C ASP A 46 -9.16 -12.97 14.17
N LEU A 47 -8.00 -12.76 13.58
CA LEU A 47 -7.21 -11.54 13.78
C LEU A 47 -7.95 -10.28 13.31
N LEU A 48 -8.58 -10.31 12.13
CA LEU A 48 -9.29 -9.14 11.61
C LEU A 48 -10.57 -8.85 12.38
N GLY A 49 -11.32 -9.89 12.73
CA GLY A 49 -12.53 -9.74 13.54
C GLY A 49 -12.23 -9.18 14.93
N SER A 50 -11.13 -9.58 15.55
CA SER A 50 -10.71 -9.04 16.85
C SER A 50 -10.37 -7.55 16.82
N LEU A 51 -9.97 -7.03 15.65
CA LEU A 51 -9.57 -5.64 15.45
C LEU A 51 -10.67 -4.75 14.83
N ILE A 52 -11.87 -5.29 14.59
CA ILE A 52 -12.95 -4.56 13.92
C ILE A 52 -13.35 -3.28 14.67
N HIS A 53 -13.22 -3.27 15.99
CA HIS A 53 -13.51 -2.10 16.83
C HIS A 53 -12.55 -0.93 16.57
N LEU A 54 -11.42 -1.16 15.90
CA LEU A 54 -10.45 -0.13 15.52
C LEU A 54 -10.68 0.41 14.10
N ALA A 55 -11.64 -0.15 13.34
CA ALA A 55 -11.80 0.17 11.91
C ALA A 55 -12.08 1.67 11.66
N ASP A 56 -12.80 2.31 12.58
CA ASP A 56 -13.17 3.74 12.48
C ASP A 56 -12.31 4.63 13.39
N THR A 57 -11.19 4.11 13.90
CA THR A 57 -10.29 4.87 14.77
C THR A 57 -9.07 5.36 13.99
N ASP A 58 -8.65 6.60 14.28
CA ASP A 58 -7.40 7.12 13.75
C ASP A 58 -6.22 6.32 14.35
N PRO A 59 -5.31 5.78 13.54
CA PRO A 59 -4.12 5.08 14.02
C PRO A 59 -3.13 5.99 14.79
N ASN A 60 -3.37 7.30 14.83
CA ASN A 60 -2.55 8.31 15.51
C ASN A 60 -1.06 8.26 15.10
N VAL A 61 -0.80 7.94 13.85
CA VAL A 61 0.55 7.96 13.29
C VAL A 61 0.87 9.37 12.81
N ILE A 62 1.80 10.01 13.51
CA ILE A 62 2.25 11.36 13.12
C ILE A 62 3.15 11.25 11.90
N LEU A 63 2.71 11.85 10.80
CA LEU A 63 3.46 11.92 9.56
C LEU A 63 3.90 13.36 9.29
N GLY A 64 5.21 13.53 9.04
CA GLY A 64 5.77 14.80 8.60
C GLY A 64 6.08 14.79 7.09
N PRO A 65 6.44 15.96 6.53
CA PRO A 65 6.79 16.08 5.10
C PRO A 65 7.87 15.12 4.64
N ASP A 66 8.82 14.82 5.51
CA ASP A 66 9.96 13.93 5.23
C ASP A 66 9.69 12.47 5.58
N SER A 67 8.51 12.14 6.11
CA SER A 67 8.11 10.74 6.32
C SER A 67 8.06 10.00 4.99
N ILE A 68 8.47 8.73 5.02
CA ILE A 68 8.48 7.89 3.82
C ILE A 68 7.04 7.48 3.50
N GLY A 69 6.57 7.87 2.32
CA GLY A 69 5.25 7.51 1.80
C GLY A 69 5.28 6.39 0.78
N THR A 70 6.39 6.23 0.06
CA THR A 70 6.53 5.19 -0.97
C THR A 70 7.90 4.53 -0.92
N LEU A 71 7.94 3.27 -1.35
CA LEU A 71 9.17 2.53 -1.58
C LEU A 71 9.05 1.83 -2.94
N SER A 72 9.92 2.21 -3.87
CA SER A 72 9.98 1.63 -5.21
C SER A 72 11.35 1.02 -5.46
N PHE A 73 11.40 -0.06 -6.24
CA PHE A 73 12.66 -0.70 -6.60
C PHE A 73 12.94 -0.51 -8.09
N THR A 74 14.16 -0.10 -8.39
CA THR A 74 14.66 -0.03 -9.77
C THR A 74 15.62 -1.18 -10.03
N SER A 75 15.59 -1.71 -11.28
CA SER A 75 16.61 -2.66 -11.73
C SER A 75 17.96 -1.96 -11.75
N GLY A 76 18.83 -2.27 -10.79
CA GLY A 76 20.18 -1.71 -10.78
C GLY A 76 20.99 -2.23 -11.97
N SER A 77 21.75 -1.36 -12.63
CA SER A 77 22.72 -1.73 -13.69
C SER A 77 23.76 -2.75 -13.23
N THR A 78 23.95 -2.90 -11.93
CA THR A 78 24.84 -3.84 -11.27
C THR A 78 24.16 -5.18 -10.92
N GLY A 79 22.90 -5.41 -11.34
CA GLY A 79 22.12 -6.60 -11.02
C GLY A 79 21.46 -6.58 -9.62
N ILE A 80 21.83 -5.64 -8.75
CA ILE A 80 21.20 -5.49 -7.43
C ILE A 80 20.14 -4.42 -7.50
N PRO A 81 18.86 -4.71 -7.20
CA PRO A 81 17.81 -3.71 -7.18
C PRO A 81 18.11 -2.59 -6.16
N LYS A 82 17.86 -1.35 -6.56
CA LYS A 82 18.01 -0.18 -5.69
C LYS A 82 16.65 0.25 -5.19
N GLY A 83 16.50 0.38 -3.86
CA GLY A 83 15.31 0.91 -3.22
C GLY A 83 15.32 2.44 -3.23
N VAL A 84 14.27 3.04 -3.80
CA VAL A 84 14.03 4.48 -3.82
C VAL A 84 12.92 4.80 -2.81
N ARG A 85 13.23 5.63 -1.83
CA ARG A 85 12.27 6.09 -0.82
C ARG A 85 11.68 7.43 -1.25
N GLY A 86 10.37 7.48 -1.45
CA GLY A 86 9.64 8.71 -1.73
C GLY A 86 9.08 9.33 -0.45
N ARG A 87 9.21 10.66 -0.31
CA ARG A 87 8.69 11.41 0.83
C ARG A 87 7.23 11.79 0.61
N HIS A 88 6.47 11.95 1.69
CA HIS A 88 5.09 12.48 1.63
C HIS A 88 5.04 13.83 0.92
N PHE A 89 5.97 14.73 1.21
CA PHE A 89 6.05 16.04 0.56
C PHE A 89 6.05 15.95 -0.97
N SER A 90 6.77 14.98 -1.53
CA SER A 90 6.83 14.79 -2.99
C SER A 90 5.46 14.49 -3.60
N LEU A 91 4.62 13.74 -2.89
CA LEU A 91 3.27 13.38 -3.33
C LEU A 91 2.29 14.54 -3.14
N THR A 92 2.28 15.14 -1.95
CA THR A 92 1.37 16.24 -1.62
C THR A 92 1.60 17.49 -2.48
N HIS A 93 2.82 17.72 -2.95
CA HIS A 93 3.12 18.78 -3.89
C HIS A 93 2.76 18.40 -5.34
N PHE A 94 3.01 17.15 -5.71
CA PHE A 94 2.81 16.66 -7.08
C PHE A 94 1.33 16.54 -7.45
N PHE A 95 0.46 16.09 -6.55
CA PHE A 95 -0.94 15.82 -6.86
C PHE A 95 -1.75 17.08 -7.20
N PRO A 96 -1.69 18.17 -6.44
CA PRO A 96 -2.35 19.42 -6.82
C PRO A 96 -1.90 19.90 -8.20
N TRP A 97 -0.59 19.92 -8.43
CA TRP A 97 -0.05 20.30 -9.73
C TRP A 97 -0.55 19.43 -10.88
N MET A 98 -0.61 18.11 -10.67
CA MET A 98 -1.10 17.18 -11.69
C MET A 98 -2.59 17.39 -11.97
N GLY A 99 -3.39 17.58 -10.91
CA GLY A 99 -4.81 17.87 -11.03
C GLY A 99 -5.06 19.14 -11.85
N GLU A 100 -4.39 20.22 -11.51
CA GLU A 100 -4.49 21.49 -12.23
C GLU A 100 -4.00 21.38 -13.67
N ARG A 101 -2.81 20.81 -13.87
CA ARG A 101 -2.16 20.72 -15.17
C ARG A 101 -2.94 19.90 -16.20
N PHE A 102 -3.60 18.84 -15.76
CA PHE A 102 -4.32 17.90 -16.64
C PHE A 102 -5.85 17.97 -16.47
N GLY A 103 -6.37 18.90 -15.68
CA GLY A 103 -7.81 19.03 -15.44
C GLY A 103 -8.41 17.78 -14.76
N LEU A 104 -7.67 17.13 -13.90
CA LEU A 104 -8.12 15.91 -13.23
C LEU A 104 -8.96 16.25 -12.00
N GLY A 105 -10.16 15.70 -11.94
CA GLY A 105 -11.07 15.83 -10.80
C GLY A 105 -11.33 14.50 -10.10
N PRO A 106 -12.26 14.49 -9.13
CA PRO A 106 -12.62 13.27 -8.38
C PRO A 106 -13.10 12.12 -9.25
N ASP A 107 -13.69 12.44 -10.41
CA ASP A 107 -14.21 11.46 -11.37
C ASP A 107 -13.20 11.03 -12.43
N ALA A 108 -11.95 11.55 -12.36
CA ALA A 108 -10.90 11.14 -13.29
C ALA A 108 -10.66 9.63 -13.24
N LYS A 109 -10.54 9.03 -14.41
CA LYS A 109 -10.32 7.59 -14.57
C LYS A 109 -8.88 7.35 -14.99
N PHE A 110 -8.21 6.45 -14.29
CA PHE A 110 -6.84 6.03 -14.58
C PHE A 110 -6.85 4.60 -15.12
N THR A 111 -6.12 4.37 -16.19
CA THR A 111 -5.89 3.03 -16.71
C THR A 111 -4.69 2.42 -15.96
N MET A 112 -4.94 1.60 -14.98
CA MET A 112 -3.88 0.96 -14.21
C MET A 112 -3.25 -0.19 -15.01
N LEU A 113 -2.52 0.15 -16.07
CA LEU A 113 -1.92 -0.84 -16.99
C LEU A 113 -0.61 -1.44 -16.48
N SER A 114 0.08 -0.74 -15.59
CA SER A 114 1.31 -1.24 -14.99
C SER A 114 1.02 -2.24 -13.87
N GLY A 115 1.89 -3.23 -13.71
CA GLY A 115 1.83 -4.12 -12.55
C GLY A 115 2.05 -3.35 -11.24
N ILE A 116 1.49 -3.85 -10.14
CA ILE A 116 1.53 -3.19 -8.81
C ILE A 116 2.95 -2.92 -8.28
N ALA A 117 3.94 -3.62 -8.81
CA ALA A 117 5.34 -3.42 -8.45
C ALA A 117 6.01 -2.22 -9.14
N HIS A 118 5.33 -1.60 -10.11
CA HIS A 118 5.86 -0.46 -10.83
C HIS A 118 5.41 0.87 -10.21
N ASP A 119 6.32 1.82 -10.13
CA ASP A 119 6.10 3.15 -9.53
C ASP A 119 4.87 3.90 -10.09
N PRO A 120 4.60 3.93 -11.41
CA PRO A 120 3.45 4.65 -11.94
C PRO A 120 2.11 4.23 -11.32
N ILE A 121 1.91 2.95 -11.04
CA ILE A 121 0.65 2.47 -10.46
C ILE A 121 0.48 2.91 -9.01
N GLN A 122 1.57 3.01 -8.25
CA GLN A 122 1.55 3.51 -6.87
C GLN A 122 1.08 4.97 -6.87
N ARG A 123 1.64 5.79 -7.74
CA ARG A 123 1.27 7.19 -7.91
C ARG A 123 -0.19 7.34 -8.34
N ASP A 124 -0.65 6.60 -9.34
CA ASP A 124 -2.00 6.71 -9.88
C ASP A 124 -3.06 6.28 -8.86
N SER A 125 -2.79 5.24 -8.07
CA SER A 125 -3.68 4.82 -6.99
C SER A 125 -3.74 5.84 -5.85
N GLN A 126 -2.62 6.43 -5.49
CA GLN A 126 -2.56 7.46 -4.45
C GLN A 126 -3.24 8.76 -4.89
N TYR A 127 -3.10 9.16 -6.16
CA TYR A 127 -3.84 10.31 -6.68
C TYR A 127 -5.35 10.10 -6.56
N LYS A 128 -5.84 8.90 -6.87
CA LYS A 128 -7.27 8.58 -6.76
C LYS A 128 -7.79 8.68 -5.33
N LEU A 129 -6.98 8.29 -4.36
CA LEU A 129 -7.30 8.48 -2.94
C LEU A 129 -7.27 9.96 -2.55
N TYR A 130 -6.23 10.68 -2.93
CA TYR A 130 -6.10 12.13 -2.69
C TYR A 130 -7.28 12.92 -3.24
N SER A 131 -7.69 12.69 -4.49
CA SER A 131 -8.78 13.42 -5.15
C SER A 131 -10.16 13.18 -4.53
N ARG A 132 -10.32 12.18 -3.67
CA ARG A 132 -11.56 11.86 -2.93
C ARG A 132 -11.60 12.43 -1.53
N CYS A 133 -10.45 12.80 -0.98
CA CYS A 133 -10.40 13.48 0.31
C CYS A 133 -10.62 14.98 0.08
N PRO A 134 -11.68 15.58 0.61
CA PRO A 134 -11.81 17.04 0.58
C PRO A 134 -10.60 17.62 1.34
N VAL A 135 -9.87 18.50 0.69
CA VAL A 135 -8.87 19.34 1.37
C VAL A 135 -9.69 20.53 1.90
N ASP A 136 -9.95 20.56 3.20
CA ASP A 136 -10.50 21.75 3.82
C ASP A 136 -9.47 22.87 3.66
N GLU A 137 -9.89 23.94 2.97
CA GLU A 137 -9.11 25.16 2.80
C GLU A 137 -8.99 25.96 4.12
#